data_42c29a6566e8b41ebb1bcde1b37760e8
#
_entry.id   42c29a6566e8b41ebb1bcde1b37760e8
#
_cell.length_a   1.000
_cell.length_b   1.000
_cell.length_c   1.000
_cell.angle_alpha   90.00
_cell.angle_beta   90.00
_cell.angle_gamma   90.00
#
_symmetry.space_group_name_H-M   'P 1'
#
loop_
_entity.id
_entity.type
_entity.pdbx_description
1 polymer ?
#
loop_
_entity_poly.entity_id
_entity_poly.type
_entity_poly.pdbx_seq_one_letter_code
_entity_poly.pdbx_strand_id
1 'polypeptide(L)'
;MSALSPTPVASFLTDPNFKSVLYIIAFALFIIGLSGLTGPKTAVRGNRIAAVGMVIAVVATLLVKPFHNELLILAGLIVGTAIGVPAARRVKMTEMPQLVALFNGVGGGAVALISWAEFRQTGGFEDVATYVVVFSLFSAIVGSVSFWGSNVAFGKLQGLIDGGSISLGKAQLPVQGLIGLGAVALAVAIATGADAELLIIGVLVLAGIFGILLVLPIGGADMPVVISLLNAFTGLAAAAAGVALDNQALI
;
A
#
# COMPACT_ATOMS: atom_id res chain seq x y z
N MET A 1 22.08 -35.00 -12.03
CA MET A 1 21.25 -35.02 -10.83
C MET A 1 19.80 -35.08 -11.30
N SER A 2 19.13 -36.23 -11.16
CA SER A 2 17.73 -36.36 -11.53
C SER A 2 16.88 -35.58 -10.53
N ALA A 3 16.16 -34.55 -11.02
CA ALA A 3 15.18 -33.86 -10.22
C ALA A 3 14.12 -34.89 -9.77
N LEU A 4 14.03 -35.10 -8.46
CA LEU A 4 12.95 -35.90 -7.85
C LEU A 4 11.62 -35.27 -8.29
N SER A 5 10.75 -36.09 -8.90
CA SER A 5 9.40 -35.68 -9.24
C SER A 5 8.70 -35.19 -7.96
N PRO A 6 8.01 -34.01 -7.99
CA PRO A 6 7.35 -33.47 -6.82
C PRO A 6 6.36 -34.51 -6.26
N THR A 7 6.32 -34.66 -4.94
CA THR A 7 5.35 -35.56 -4.29
C THR A 7 3.92 -35.12 -4.64
N PRO A 8 2.92 -36.02 -4.68
CA PRO A 8 1.53 -35.68 -5.00
C PRO A 8 0.97 -34.53 -4.13
N VAL A 9 1.39 -34.41 -2.87
CA VAL A 9 1.01 -33.33 -1.95
C VAL A 9 1.64 -32.01 -2.39
N ALA A 10 2.91 -32.02 -2.79
CA ALA A 10 3.57 -30.80 -3.27
C ALA A 10 2.95 -30.29 -4.58
N SER A 11 2.57 -31.19 -5.49
CA SER A 11 1.87 -30.82 -6.73
C SER A 11 0.49 -30.23 -6.46
N PHE A 12 -0.27 -30.75 -5.50
CA PHE A 12 -1.58 -30.23 -5.11
C PHE A 12 -1.48 -28.83 -4.49
N LEU A 13 -0.54 -28.62 -3.57
CA LEU A 13 -0.34 -27.30 -2.92
C LEU A 13 0.11 -26.21 -3.90
N THR A 14 0.76 -26.58 -4.99
CA THR A 14 1.22 -25.66 -6.04
C THR A 14 0.23 -25.52 -7.20
N ASP A 15 -0.91 -26.23 -7.17
CA ASP A 15 -1.95 -26.14 -8.20
C ASP A 15 -2.54 -24.71 -8.23
N PRO A 16 -2.59 -24.05 -9.40
CA PRO A 16 -3.18 -22.73 -9.56
C PRO A 16 -4.64 -22.64 -9.10
N ASN A 17 -5.43 -23.68 -9.33
CA ASN A 17 -6.83 -23.73 -8.92
C ASN A 17 -6.96 -23.76 -7.39
N PHE A 18 -6.13 -24.57 -6.70
CA PHE A 18 -6.12 -24.62 -5.25
C PHE A 18 -5.80 -23.25 -4.63
N LYS A 19 -4.82 -22.55 -5.18
CA LYS A 19 -4.45 -21.17 -4.74
C LYS A 19 -5.57 -20.18 -4.96
N SER A 20 -6.19 -20.22 -6.15
CA SER A 20 -7.35 -19.35 -6.46
C SER A 20 -8.51 -19.58 -5.47
N VAL A 21 -8.77 -20.81 -5.08
CA VAL A 21 -9.77 -21.13 -4.04
C VAL A 21 -9.39 -20.53 -2.70
N LEU A 22 -8.12 -20.58 -2.29
CA LEU A 22 -7.65 -19.95 -1.05
C LEU A 22 -7.84 -18.41 -1.08
N TYR A 23 -7.54 -17.75 -2.20
CA TYR A 23 -7.78 -16.32 -2.36
C TYR A 23 -9.28 -15.98 -2.30
N ILE A 24 -10.14 -16.75 -2.96
CA ILE A 24 -11.60 -16.56 -2.89
C ILE A 24 -12.09 -16.68 -1.44
N ILE A 25 -11.61 -17.68 -0.70
CA ILE A 25 -11.94 -17.84 0.73
C ILE A 25 -11.43 -16.63 1.54
N ALA A 26 -10.21 -16.17 1.31
CA ALA A 26 -9.65 -15.00 1.99
C ALA A 26 -10.49 -13.74 1.72
N PHE A 27 -10.87 -13.49 0.48
CA PHE A 27 -11.72 -12.35 0.10
C PHE A 27 -13.12 -12.43 0.73
N ALA A 28 -13.74 -13.60 0.73
CA ALA A 28 -15.02 -13.82 1.40
C ALA A 28 -14.91 -13.50 2.90
N LEU A 29 -13.82 -13.93 3.54
CA LEU A 29 -13.55 -13.64 4.96
C LEU A 29 -13.30 -12.14 5.20
N PHE A 30 -12.65 -11.41 4.27
CA PHE A 30 -12.51 -9.96 4.38
C PHE A 30 -13.87 -9.27 4.30
N ILE A 31 -14.72 -9.63 3.36
CA ILE A 31 -16.06 -9.06 3.21
C ILE A 31 -16.90 -9.33 4.46
N ILE A 32 -16.93 -10.56 4.96
CA ILE A 32 -17.64 -10.94 6.18
C ILE A 32 -17.04 -10.23 7.40
N GLY A 33 -15.72 -10.12 7.47
CA GLY A 33 -15.02 -9.39 8.52
C GLY A 33 -15.42 -7.92 8.56
N LEU A 34 -15.39 -7.24 7.40
CA LEU A 34 -15.78 -5.83 7.27
C LEU A 34 -17.25 -5.61 7.66
N SER A 35 -18.16 -6.49 7.25
CA SER A 35 -19.56 -6.39 7.65
C SER A 35 -19.75 -6.45 9.18
N GLY A 36 -18.88 -7.20 9.87
CA GLY A 36 -18.86 -7.27 11.34
C GLY A 36 -18.38 -6.00 12.03
N LEU A 37 -17.62 -5.14 11.35
CA LEU A 37 -17.07 -3.89 11.93
C LEU A 37 -18.11 -2.78 12.07
N THR A 38 -19.31 -2.93 11.52
CA THR A 38 -20.38 -1.93 11.56
C THR A 38 -20.97 -1.70 12.97
N GLY A 39 -20.72 -2.60 13.92
CA GLY A 39 -21.25 -2.47 15.27
C GLY A 39 -20.24 -2.88 16.36
N PRO A 40 -20.27 -2.22 17.54
CA PRO A 40 -19.28 -2.45 18.59
C PRO A 40 -19.35 -3.88 19.18
N LYS A 41 -20.50 -4.53 19.15
CA LYS A 41 -20.68 -5.91 19.65
C LYS A 41 -20.10 -6.96 18.70
N THR A 42 -20.07 -6.68 17.41
CA THR A 42 -19.61 -7.59 16.36
C THR A 42 -18.19 -7.30 15.88
N ALA A 43 -17.66 -6.11 16.16
CA ALA A 43 -16.37 -5.62 15.65
C ALA A 43 -15.19 -6.56 15.98
N VAL A 44 -15.10 -7.05 17.23
CA VAL A 44 -14.02 -7.96 17.64
C VAL A 44 -14.08 -9.28 16.85
N ARG A 45 -15.28 -9.82 16.63
CA ARG A 45 -15.47 -11.04 15.83
C ARG A 45 -15.14 -10.77 14.35
N GLY A 46 -15.61 -9.65 13.79
CA GLY A 46 -15.32 -9.24 12.43
C GLY A 46 -13.81 -9.11 12.18
N ASN A 47 -13.10 -8.44 13.10
CA ASN A 47 -11.66 -8.28 13.01
C ASN A 47 -10.89 -9.63 13.06
N ARG A 48 -11.34 -10.57 13.89
CA ARG A 48 -10.76 -11.93 13.92
C ARG A 48 -10.98 -12.70 12.63
N ILE A 49 -12.16 -12.57 12.02
CA ILE A 49 -12.48 -13.20 10.73
C ILE A 49 -11.59 -12.61 9.63
N ALA A 50 -11.44 -11.29 9.58
CA ALA A 50 -10.55 -10.63 8.62
C ALA A 50 -9.08 -11.04 8.84
N ALA A 51 -8.63 -11.19 10.09
CA ALA A 51 -7.29 -11.65 10.40
C ALA A 51 -7.04 -13.09 9.89
N VAL A 52 -8.02 -13.99 10.00
CA VAL A 52 -7.93 -15.34 9.41
C VAL A 52 -7.83 -15.26 7.89
N GLY A 53 -8.63 -14.41 7.25
CA GLY A 53 -8.54 -14.14 5.81
C GLY A 53 -7.13 -13.67 5.39
N MET A 54 -6.54 -12.76 6.16
CA MET A 54 -5.16 -12.28 5.93
C MET A 54 -4.13 -13.41 6.02
N VAL A 55 -4.23 -14.26 7.03
CA VAL A 55 -3.31 -15.41 7.18
C VAL A 55 -3.44 -16.34 5.98
N ILE A 56 -4.66 -16.64 5.52
CA ILE A 56 -4.90 -17.48 4.35
C ILE A 56 -4.30 -16.84 3.10
N ALA A 57 -4.49 -15.55 2.87
CA ALA A 57 -3.95 -14.83 1.71
C ALA A 57 -2.41 -14.85 1.71
N VAL A 58 -1.78 -14.57 2.84
CA VAL A 58 -0.31 -14.62 2.99
C VAL A 58 0.22 -16.03 2.74
N VAL A 59 -0.39 -17.06 3.33
CA VAL A 59 0.01 -18.46 3.12
C VAL A 59 -0.16 -18.85 1.65
N ALA A 60 -1.29 -18.51 1.02
CA ALA A 60 -1.52 -18.77 -0.39
C ALA A 60 -0.45 -18.09 -1.28
N THR A 61 -0.07 -16.85 -0.97
CA THR A 61 1.00 -16.13 -1.67
C THR A 61 2.34 -16.84 -1.52
N LEU A 62 2.69 -17.30 -0.32
CA LEU A 62 3.93 -18.04 -0.06
C LEU A 62 3.99 -19.43 -0.76
N LEU A 63 2.86 -19.98 -1.16
CA LEU A 63 2.79 -21.24 -1.92
C LEU A 63 2.96 -21.05 -3.44
N VAL A 64 2.94 -19.81 -3.96
CA VAL A 64 2.81 -19.55 -5.41
C VAL A 64 4.08 -19.81 -6.19
N LYS A 65 5.26 -19.46 -5.70
CA LYS A 65 6.52 -19.54 -6.46
C LYS A 65 7.71 -19.78 -5.53
N PRO A 66 8.82 -20.36 -6.03
CA PRO A 66 10.08 -20.28 -5.32
C PRO A 66 10.48 -18.78 -5.22
N PHE A 67 10.68 -18.31 -4.01
CA PHE A 67 11.13 -16.94 -3.76
C PHE A 67 12.63 -16.86 -3.97
N HIS A 68 13.09 -15.79 -4.65
CA HIS A 68 14.53 -15.57 -4.83
C HIS A 68 15.19 -14.88 -3.62
N ASN A 69 14.41 -14.28 -2.71
CA ASN A 69 14.89 -13.48 -1.58
C ASN A 69 14.22 -13.86 -0.26
N GLU A 70 14.14 -15.17 0.04
CA GLU A 70 13.47 -15.70 1.23
C GLU A 70 13.96 -15.06 2.53
N LEU A 71 15.28 -14.83 2.65
CA LEU A 71 15.87 -14.20 3.82
C LEU A 71 15.39 -12.75 4.03
N LEU A 72 15.23 -11.98 2.95
CA LEU A 72 14.73 -10.60 3.03
C LEU A 72 13.24 -10.57 3.38
N ILE A 73 12.43 -11.51 2.86
CA ILE A 73 11.03 -11.66 3.21
C ILE A 73 10.90 -12.00 4.70
N LEU A 74 11.69 -12.97 5.18
CA LEU A 74 11.69 -13.35 6.59
C LEU A 74 12.14 -12.19 7.50
N ALA A 75 13.20 -11.49 7.10
CA ALA A 75 13.68 -10.32 7.83
C ALA A 75 12.61 -9.22 7.91
N GLY A 76 11.95 -8.90 6.79
CA GLY A 76 10.84 -7.94 6.74
C GLY A 76 9.68 -8.35 7.63
N LEU A 77 9.29 -9.63 7.63
CA LEU A 77 8.24 -10.17 8.47
C LEU A 77 8.59 -10.06 9.97
N ILE A 78 9.82 -10.42 10.34
CA ILE A 78 10.31 -10.33 11.73
C ILE A 78 10.33 -8.87 12.19
N VAL A 79 10.92 -7.97 11.41
CA VAL A 79 11.01 -6.55 11.77
C VAL A 79 9.62 -5.91 11.84
N GLY A 80 8.78 -6.15 10.84
CA GLY A 80 7.40 -5.64 10.82
C GLY A 80 6.57 -6.15 12.00
N THR A 81 6.70 -7.43 12.36
CA THR A 81 6.01 -8.01 13.52
C THR A 81 6.55 -7.47 14.84
N ALA A 82 7.88 -7.35 14.97
CA ALA A 82 8.52 -6.86 16.20
C ALA A 82 8.15 -5.41 16.51
N ILE A 83 7.89 -4.59 15.50
CA ILE A 83 7.43 -3.20 15.66
C ILE A 83 5.90 -3.13 15.73
N GLY A 84 5.21 -3.77 14.80
CA GLY A 84 3.76 -3.63 14.64
C GLY A 84 2.95 -4.22 15.78
N VAL A 85 3.30 -5.42 16.26
CA VAL A 85 2.54 -6.09 17.34
C VAL A 85 2.63 -5.32 18.67
N PRO A 86 3.82 -4.88 19.16
CA PRO A 86 3.88 -4.06 20.36
C PRO A 86 3.18 -2.72 20.21
N ALA A 87 3.30 -2.06 19.08
CA ALA A 87 2.60 -0.79 18.80
C ALA A 87 1.09 -0.98 18.88
N ALA A 88 0.53 -1.98 18.20
CA ALA A 88 -0.90 -2.26 18.20
C ALA A 88 -1.44 -2.68 19.58
N ARG A 89 -0.63 -3.35 20.42
CA ARG A 89 -1.06 -3.81 21.76
C ARG A 89 -0.96 -2.75 22.84
N ARG A 90 -0.08 -1.75 22.69
CA ARG A 90 0.20 -0.74 23.72
C ARG A 90 -0.48 0.60 23.46
N VAL A 91 -1.04 0.80 22.29
CA VAL A 91 -1.71 2.05 21.92
C VAL A 91 -2.94 2.27 22.80
N LYS A 92 -3.11 3.49 23.29
CA LYS A 92 -4.31 3.92 24.01
C LYS A 92 -5.44 4.23 23.00
N MET A 93 -6.69 4.11 23.46
CA MET A 93 -7.86 4.42 22.62
C MET A 93 -7.79 5.84 22.04
N THR A 94 -7.26 6.80 22.79
CA THR A 94 -7.09 8.19 22.38
C THR A 94 -5.99 8.39 21.31
N GLU A 95 -5.08 7.44 21.20
CA GLU A 95 -3.94 7.46 20.26
C GLU A 95 -4.17 6.56 19.02
N MET A 96 -5.35 5.92 18.93
CA MET A 96 -5.68 5.04 17.80
C MET A 96 -5.62 5.75 16.44
N PRO A 97 -6.14 6.98 16.27
CA PRO A 97 -6.05 7.67 14.98
C PRO A 97 -4.61 7.89 14.51
N GLN A 98 -3.69 8.20 15.44
CA GLN A 98 -2.26 8.37 15.12
C GLN A 98 -1.65 7.07 14.61
N LEU A 99 -1.92 5.94 15.31
CA LEU A 99 -1.40 4.64 14.90
C LEU A 99 -1.94 4.21 13.53
N VAL A 100 -3.23 4.45 13.29
CA VAL A 100 -3.87 4.16 12.00
C VAL A 100 -3.22 4.99 10.89
N ALA A 101 -2.98 6.30 11.12
CA ALA A 101 -2.30 7.16 10.16
C ALA A 101 -0.88 6.63 9.83
N LEU A 102 -0.11 6.26 10.85
CA LEU A 102 1.24 5.75 10.67
C LEU A 102 1.25 4.44 9.86
N PHE A 103 0.39 3.48 10.22
CA PHE A 103 0.33 2.20 9.51
C PHE A 103 -0.18 2.36 8.08
N ASN A 104 -1.15 3.26 7.86
CA ASN A 104 -1.58 3.60 6.51
C ASN A 104 -0.43 4.20 5.69
N GLY A 105 0.34 5.10 6.28
CA GLY A 105 1.53 5.66 5.65
C GLY A 105 2.52 4.58 5.23
N VAL A 106 2.87 3.66 6.15
CA VAL A 106 3.78 2.54 5.83
C VAL A 106 3.24 1.69 4.67
N GLY A 107 1.94 1.40 4.65
CA GLY A 107 1.30 0.69 3.53
C GLY A 107 1.42 1.43 2.20
N GLY A 108 1.10 2.74 2.19
CA GLY A 108 1.27 3.58 1.00
C GLY A 108 2.71 3.64 0.51
N GLY A 109 3.67 3.78 1.43
CA GLY A 109 5.09 3.77 1.11
C GLY A 109 5.56 2.43 0.53
N ALA A 110 5.07 1.31 1.08
CA ALA A 110 5.38 -0.02 0.55
C ALA A 110 4.92 -0.17 -0.90
N VAL A 111 3.69 0.25 -1.22
CA VAL A 111 3.15 0.20 -2.59
C VAL A 111 3.94 1.09 -3.55
N ALA A 112 4.31 2.30 -3.12
CA ALA A 112 5.14 3.21 -3.91
C ALA A 112 6.52 2.60 -4.22
N LEU A 113 7.16 1.95 -3.24
CA LEU A 113 8.44 1.27 -3.41
C LEU A 113 8.34 0.01 -4.28
N ILE A 114 7.23 -0.73 -4.20
CA ILE A 114 6.95 -1.86 -5.08
C ILE A 114 6.91 -1.39 -6.54
N SER A 115 6.23 -0.29 -6.83
CA SER A 115 6.17 0.29 -8.18
C SER A 115 7.55 0.75 -8.68
N TRP A 116 8.38 1.31 -7.80
CA TRP A 116 9.77 1.63 -8.17
C TRP A 116 10.61 0.38 -8.42
N ALA A 117 10.44 -0.66 -7.61
CA ALA A 117 11.13 -1.93 -7.81
C ALA A 117 10.75 -2.57 -9.15
N GLU A 118 9.47 -2.54 -9.52
CA GLU A 118 8.97 -3.01 -10.82
C GLU A 118 9.60 -2.24 -11.97
N PHE A 119 9.64 -0.90 -11.89
CA PHE A 119 10.33 -0.06 -12.86
C PHE A 119 11.80 -0.48 -13.08
N ARG A 120 12.52 -0.76 -11.98
CA ARG A 120 13.92 -1.20 -12.05
C ARG A 120 14.09 -2.61 -12.62
N GLN A 121 13.19 -3.53 -12.24
CA GLN A 121 13.27 -4.92 -12.68
C GLN A 121 12.97 -5.07 -14.17
N THR A 122 12.13 -4.19 -14.70
CA THR A 122 11.73 -4.17 -16.12
C THR A 122 12.58 -3.23 -16.98
N GLY A 123 13.67 -2.68 -16.45
CA GLY A 123 14.54 -1.76 -17.22
C GLY A 123 13.84 -0.48 -17.67
N GLY A 124 12.95 0.09 -16.86
CA GLY A 124 12.18 1.29 -17.22
C GLY A 124 10.84 0.99 -17.87
N PHE A 125 10.26 -0.17 -17.61
CA PHE A 125 9.05 -0.70 -18.25
C PHE A 125 9.25 -1.07 -19.72
N GLU A 126 10.48 -1.49 -20.09
CA GLU A 126 10.77 -1.98 -21.43
C GLU A 126 10.03 -3.32 -21.66
N ASP A 127 9.43 -3.46 -22.85
CA ASP A 127 8.72 -4.67 -23.30
C ASP A 127 7.61 -5.20 -22.35
N VAL A 128 7.04 -4.36 -21.49
CA VAL A 128 5.90 -4.73 -20.67
C VAL A 128 4.57 -4.22 -21.23
N ALA A 129 3.49 -4.91 -20.91
CA ALA A 129 2.16 -4.50 -21.36
C ALA A 129 1.77 -3.11 -20.80
N THR A 130 1.10 -2.29 -21.60
CA THR A 130 0.71 -0.92 -21.22
C THR A 130 -0.05 -0.84 -19.92
N TYR A 131 -0.90 -1.83 -19.60
CA TYR A 131 -1.64 -1.84 -18.35
C TYR A 131 -0.70 -1.97 -17.13
N VAL A 132 0.39 -2.74 -17.23
CA VAL A 132 1.40 -2.85 -16.16
C VAL A 132 2.02 -1.49 -15.87
N VAL A 133 2.43 -0.77 -16.93
CA VAL A 133 2.99 0.59 -16.82
C VAL A 133 2.01 1.54 -16.14
N VAL A 134 0.77 1.58 -16.63
CA VAL A 134 -0.27 2.50 -16.11
C VAL A 134 -0.58 2.21 -14.65
N PHE A 135 -0.80 0.96 -14.28
CA PHE A 135 -1.12 0.59 -12.90
C PHE A 135 0.06 0.76 -11.95
N SER A 136 1.30 0.48 -12.39
CA SER A 136 2.50 0.72 -11.59
C SER A 136 2.72 2.22 -11.34
N LEU A 137 2.60 3.07 -12.35
CA LEU A 137 2.75 4.52 -12.20
C LEU A 137 1.61 5.13 -11.35
N PHE A 138 0.38 4.66 -11.52
CA PHE A 138 -0.74 5.02 -10.65
C PHE A 138 -0.43 4.67 -9.19
N SER A 139 0.06 3.45 -8.93
CA SER A 139 0.43 2.98 -7.60
C SER A 139 1.59 3.78 -7.00
N ALA A 140 2.58 4.16 -7.82
CA ALA A 140 3.69 5.02 -7.40
C ALA A 140 3.19 6.38 -6.92
N ILE A 141 2.33 7.04 -7.72
CA ILE A 141 1.78 8.36 -7.39
C ILE A 141 0.91 8.28 -6.13
N VAL A 142 -0.13 7.43 -6.16
CA VAL A 142 -1.13 7.37 -5.08
C VAL A 142 -0.52 6.83 -3.79
N GLY A 143 0.37 5.84 -3.88
CA GLY A 143 1.11 5.32 -2.74
C GLY A 143 2.00 6.37 -2.07
N SER A 144 2.71 7.18 -2.87
CA SER A 144 3.55 8.28 -2.35
C SER A 144 2.71 9.40 -1.73
N VAL A 145 1.61 9.80 -2.35
CA VAL A 145 0.65 10.76 -1.77
C VAL A 145 0.15 10.26 -0.42
N SER A 146 -0.25 9.00 -0.35
CA SER A 146 -0.78 8.41 0.87
C SER A 146 0.28 8.28 1.97
N PHE A 147 1.51 7.89 1.62
CA PHE A 147 2.62 7.83 2.56
C PHE A 147 2.88 9.19 3.23
N TRP A 148 3.17 10.21 2.44
CA TRP A 148 3.53 11.52 2.98
C TRP A 148 2.35 12.23 3.62
N GLY A 149 1.15 12.15 3.03
CA GLY A 149 -0.07 12.68 3.62
C GLY A 149 -0.39 12.07 4.98
N SER A 150 -0.26 10.75 5.10
CA SER A 150 -0.49 10.05 6.38
C SER A 150 0.55 10.38 7.44
N ASN A 151 1.82 10.58 7.05
CA ASN A 151 2.85 11.04 7.99
C ASN A 151 2.59 12.47 8.50
N VAL A 152 2.06 13.37 7.65
CA VAL A 152 1.62 14.70 8.09
C VAL A 152 0.44 14.59 9.05
N ALA A 153 -0.56 13.74 8.74
CA ALA A 153 -1.69 13.50 9.63
C ALA A 153 -1.24 12.96 10.99
N PHE A 154 -0.35 11.96 10.99
CA PHE A 154 0.30 11.45 12.20
C PHE A 154 0.99 12.56 12.99
N GLY A 155 1.83 13.36 12.32
CA GLY A 155 2.59 14.44 12.96
C GLY A 155 1.69 15.50 13.62
N LYS A 156 0.56 15.85 12.97
CA LYS A 156 -0.44 16.77 13.55
C LYS A 156 -1.15 16.17 14.75
N LEU A 157 -1.56 14.93 14.68
CA LEU A 157 -2.24 14.23 15.78
C LEU A 157 -1.33 13.96 16.97
N GLN A 158 -0.02 13.79 16.74
CA GLN A 158 0.99 13.66 17.79
C GLN A 158 1.45 14.99 18.37
N GLY A 159 1.05 16.11 17.79
CA GLY A 159 1.52 17.44 18.21
C GLY A 159 2.96 17.72 17.78
N LEU A 160 3.54 16.95 16.86
CA LEU A 160 4.86 17.20 16.27
C LEU A 160 4.79 18.34 15.23
N ILE A 161 3.64 18.50 14.63
CA ILE A 161 3.29 19.60 13.71
C ILE A 161 2.11 20.33 14.33
N ASP A 162 2.03 21.64 14.15
CA ASP A 162 0.88 22.44 14.61
C ASP A 162 -0.42 21.82 14.07
N GLY A 163 -1.36 21.55 14.98
CA GLY A 163 -2.68 21.00 14.66
C GLY A 163 -3.59 21.98 13.90
N GLY A 164 -3.21 23.25 13.77
CA GLY A 164 -3.93 24.24 12.99
C GLY A 164 -3.80 24.04 11.48
N SER A 165 -4.52 24.85 10.71
CA SER A 165 -4.40 24.88 9.25
C SER A 165 -3.11 25.60 8.84
N ILE A 166 -2.20 24.89 8.20
CA ILE A 166 -0.97 25.44 7.61
C ILE A 166 -1.15 25.50 6.10
N SER A 167 -1.33 26.69 5.55
CA SER A 167 -1.71 26.86 4.14
C SER A 167 -0.91 28.00 3.49
N LEU A 168 -0.68 27.86 2.18
CA LEU A 168 -0.11 28.91 1.32
C LEU A 168 -1.13 29.97 0.92
N GLY A 169 -2.31 29.98 1.55
CA GLY A 169 -3.39 30.89 1.23
C GLY A 169 -3.86 30.73 -0.22
N LYS A 170 -3.96 31.84 -0.97
CA LYS A 170 -4.44 31.82 -2.37
C LYS A 170 -3.53 31.03 -3.33
N ALA A 171 -2.27 30.81 -2.97
CA ALA A 171 -1.33 30.03 -3.77
C ALA A 171 -1.47 28.52 -3.60
N GLN A 172 -2.24 28.05 -2.61
CA GLN A 172 -2.35 26.62 -2.28
C GLN A 172 -2.79 25.78 -3.48
N LEU A 173 -3.92 26.08 -4.08
CA LEU A 173 -4.47 25.33 -5.22
C LEU A 173 -3.58 25.42 -6.48
N PRO A 174 -3.09 26.59 -6.92
CA PRO A 174 -2.18 26.66 -8.06
C PRO A 174 -0.89 25.84 -7.86
N VAL A 175 -0.28 25.93 -6.67
CA VAL A 175 0.95 25.19 -6.37
C VAL A 175 0.70 23.68 -6.34
N GLN A 176 -0.37 23.24 -5.68
CA GLN A 176 -0.77 21.81 -5.70
C GLN A 176 -1.04 21.32 -7.11
N GLY A 177 -1.79 22.09 -7.91
CA GLY A 177 -2.09 21.76 -9.29
C GLY A 177 -0.81 21.60 -10.13
N LEU A 178 0.14 22.54 -9.99
CA LEU A 178 1.41 22.47 -10.72
C LEU A 178 2.24 21.24 -10.34
N ILE A 179 2.33 20.94 -9.05
CA ILE A 179 3.09 19.78 -8.54
C ILE A 179 2.42 18.47 -8.98
N GLY A 180 1.10 18.38 -8.87
CA GLY A 180 0.35 17.21 -9.31
C GLY A 180 0.48 16.98 -10.82
N LEU A 181 0.35 18.05 -11.62
CA LEU A 181 0.58 17.97 -13.07
C LEU A 181 2.01 17.58 -13.41
N GLY A 182 3.00 18.07 -12.66
CA GLY A 182 4.41 17.68 -12.81
C GLY A 182 4.61 16.19 -12.58
N ALA A 183 4.03 15.63 -11.52
CA ALA A 183 4.09 14.19 -11.24
C ALA A 183 3.46 13.36 -12.37
N VAL A 184 2.28 13.79 -12.86
CA VAL A 184 1.60 13.12 -13.97
C VAL A 184 2.40 13.27 -15.28
N ALA A 185 2.98 14.42 -15.56
CA ALA A 185 3.80 14.64 -16.76
C ALA A 185 5.05 13.72 -16.78
N LEU A 186 5.73 13.57 -15.63
CA LEU A 186 6.84 12.61 -15.52
C LEU A 186 6.36 11.16 -15.70
N ALA A 187 5.22 10.80 -15.13
CA ALA A 187 4.63 9.47 -15.31
C ALA A 187 4.28 9.21 -16.80
N VAL A 188 3.72 10.20 -17.50
CA VAL A 188 3.44 10.11 -18.94
C VAL A 188 4.73 9.97 -19.73
N ALA A 189 5.80 10.71 -19.39
CA ALA A 189 7.11 10.56 -20.04
C ALA A 189 7.64 9.13 -19.89
N ILE A 190 7.53 8.53 -18.71
CA ILE A 190 7.90 7.12 -18.49
C ILE A 190 7.00 6.19 -19.33
N ALA A 191 5.69 6.40 -19.31
CA ALA A 191 4.75 5.58 -20.09
C ALA A 191 4.96 5.67 -21.61
N THR A 192 5.61 6.72 -22.08
CA THR A 192 5.96 6.91 -23.50
C THR A 192 7.38 6.44 -23.84
N GLY A 193 8.08 5.78 -22.92
CA GLY A 193 9.34 5.11 -23.17
C GLY A 193 10.59 5.79 -22.58
N ALA A 194 10.42 6.76 -21.67
CA ALA A 194 11.58 7.32 -20.96
C ALA A 194 11.94 6.39 -19.77
N ASP A 195 13.16 5.87 -19.75
CA ASP A 195 13.66 4.84 -18.84
C ASP A 195 14.58 5.36 -17.72
N ALA A 196 14.81 6.67 -17.65
CA ALA A 196 15.70 7.24 -16.66
C ALA A 196 15.15 7.09 -15.23
N GLU A 197 15.90 6.44 -14.33
CA GLU A 197 15.51 6.21 -12.93
C GLU A 197 15.18 7.53 -12.19
N LEU A 198 15.79 8.64 -12.59
CA LEU A 198 15.51 9.96 -12.03
C LEU A 198 14.04 10.40 -12.25
N LEU A 199 13.39 9.92 -13.32
CA LEU A 199 11.99 10.26 -13.60
C LEU A 199 11.04 9.60 -12.60
N ILE A 200 11.21 8.31 -12.31
CA ILE A 200 10.36 7.63 -11.32
C ILE A 200 10.61 8.19 -9.92
N ILE A 201 11.85 8.54 -9.57
CA ILE A 201 12.16 9.26 -8.33
C ILE A 201 11.46 10.61 -8.32
N GLY A 202 11.47 11.34 -9.43
CA GLY A 202 10.75 12.61 -9.60
C GLY A 202 9.25 12.45 -9.39
N VAL A 203 8.63 11.40 -9.94
CA VAL A 203 7.22 11.04 -9.70
C VAL A 203 6.96 10.87 -8.21
N LEU A 204 7.76 10.05 -7.52
CA LEU A 204 7.60 9.77 -6.09
C LEU A 204 7.75 11.04 -5.23
N VAL A 205 8.74 11.88 -5.55
CA VAL A 205 8.99 13.13 -4.81
C VAL A 205 7.87 14.14 -5.03
N LEU A 206 7.46 14.39 -6.28
CA LEU A 206 6.39 15.35 -6.57
C LEU A 206 5.04 14.87 -5.99
N ALA A 207 4.73 13.59 -6.12
CA ALA A 207 3.54 13.00 -5.51
C ALA A 207 3.59 13.11 -3.97
N GLY A 208 4.77 12.92 -3.37
CA GLY A 208 4.97 13.10 -1.94
C GLY A 208 4.73 14.54 -1.48
N ILE A 209 5.31 15.52 -2.19
CA ILE A 209 5.08 16.95 -1.90
C ILE A 209 3.59 17.30 -2.07
N PHE A 210 2.94 16.77 -3.10
CA PHE A 210 1.51 16.93 -3.29
C PHE A 210 0.72 16.37 -2.09
N GLY A 211 1.06 15.18 -1.59
CA GLY A 211 0.44 14.56 -0.42
C GLY A 211 0.62 15.41 0.85
N ILE A 212 1.80 15.96 1.08
CA ILE A 212 2.07 16.90 2.17
C ILE A 212 1.17 18.14 2.04
N LEU A 213 1.18 18.80 0.90
CA LEU A 213 0.40 20.02 0.66
C LEU A 213 -1.11 19.76 0.70
N LEU A 214 -1.56 18.55 0.41
CA LEU A 214 -2.97 18.15 0.51
C LEU A 214 -3.45 18.13 1.96
N VAL A 215 -2.62 17.64 2.88
CA VAL A 215 -3.01 17.40 4.28
C VAL A 215 -2.66 18.56 5.20
N LEU A 216 -1.60 19.32 4.92
CA LEU A 216 -1.16 20.45 5.75
C LEU A 216 -2.24 21.50 6.04
N PRO A 217 -3.11 21.89 5.09
CA PRO A 217 -4.15 22.89 5.34
C PRO A 217 -5.29 22.39 6.23
N ILE A 218 -5.42 21.08 6.44
CA ILE A 218 -6.53 20.49 7.16
C ILE A 218 -6.22 20.47 8.65
N GLY A 219 -7.17 20.89 9.47
CA GLY A 219 -7.04 20.95 10.94
C GLY A 219 -7.01 19.56 11.58
N GLY A 220 -6.36 19.43 12.74
CA GLY A 220 -6.23 18.16 13.47
C GLY A 220 -7.57 17.49 13.82
N ALA A 221 -8.62 18.30 14.03
CA ALA A 221 -9.97 17.78 14.31
C ALA A 221 -10.56 16.98 13.14
N ASP A 222 -10.21 17.34 11.91
CA ASP A 222 -10.71 16.70 10.68
C ASP A 222 -9.80 15.55 10.19
N MET A 223 -8.67 15.30 10.87
CA MET A 223 -7.71 14.27 10.49
C MET A 223 -8.30 12.87 10.38
N PRO A 224 -9.22 12.40 11.23
CA PRO A 224 -9.82 11.08 11.07
C PRO A 224 -10.49 10.86 9.71
N VAL A 225 -11.14 11.89 9.16
CA VAL A 225 -11.76 11.85 7.83
C VAL A 225 -10.69 11.77 6.75
N VAL A 226 -9.63 12.57 6.87
CA VAL A 226 -8.48 12.58 5.95
C VAL A 226 -7.78 11.22 5.93
N ILE A 227 -7.54 10.63 7.12
CA ILE A 227 -6.93 9.32 7.25
C ILE A 227 -7.78 8.24 6.56
N SER A 228 -9.11 8.30 6.72
CA SER A 228 -10.04 7.38 6.04
C SER A 228 -9.93 7.49 4.51
N LEU A 229 -9.85 8.72 3.98
CA LEU A 229 -9.66 8.97 2.55
C LEU A 229 -8.30 8.44 2.06
N LEU A 230 -7.22 8.76 2.78
CA LEU A 230 -5.88 8.28 2.44
C LEU A 230 -5.79 6.74 2.52
N ASN A 231 -6.51 6.11 3.46
CA ASN A 231 -6.58 4.66 3.55
C ASN A 231 -7.29 4.03 2.33
N ALA A 232 -8.37 4.65 1.85
CA ALA A 232 -9.01 4.22 0.61
C ALA A 232 -8.06 4.36 -0.60
N PHE A 233 -7.30 5.44 -0.66
CA PHE A 233 -6.27 5.63 -1.70
C PHE A 233 -5.16 4.58 -1.62
N THR A 234 -4.69 4.25 -0.41
CA THR A 234 -3.71 3.16 -0.21
C THR A 234 -4.26 1.83 -0.72
N GLY A 235 -5.52 1.52 -0.42
CA GLY A 235 -6.19 0.31 -0.92
C GLY A 235 -6.25 0.27 -2.46
N LEU A 236 -6.65 1.38 -3.09
CA LEU A 236 -6.67 1.48 -4.56
C LEU A 236 -5.26 1.36 -5.17
N ALA A 237 -4.26 1.95 -4.55
CA ALA A 237 -2.88 1.83 -5.00
C ALA A 237 -2.37 0.39 -4.87
N ALA A 238 -2.69 -0.29 -3.76
CA ALA A 238 -2.33 -1.70 -3.56
C ALA A 238 -3.01 -2.61 -4.59
N ALA A 239 -4.31 -2.40 -4.86
CA ALA A 239 -5.03 -3.16 -5.87
C ALA A 239 -4.45 -2.93 -7.28
N ALA A 240 -4.10 -1.70 -7.62
CA ALA A 240 -3.45 -1.38 -8.90
C ALA A 240 -2.07 -2.06 -9.01
N ALA A 241 -1.25 -2.02 -7.95
CA ALA A 241 0.01 -2.79 -7.91
C ALA A 241 -0.23 -4.29 -8.06
N GLY A 242 -1.30 -4.82 -7.44
CA GLY A 242 -1.71 -6.22 -7.60
C GLY A 242 -2.00 -6.60 -9.04
N VAL A 243 -2.73 -5.75 -9.78
CA VAL A 243 -3.00 -5.94 -11.21
C VAL A 243 -1.71 -5.88 -12.03
N ALA A 244 -0.81 -4.92 -11.74
CA ALA A 244 0.46 -4.80 -12.45
C ALA A 244 1.36 -6.03 -12.26
N LEU A 245 1.37 -6.60 -11.05
CA LEU A 245 2.23 -7.75 -10.67
C LEU A 245 1.55 -9.11 -10.87
N ASP A 246 0.33 -9.16 -11.39
CA ASP A 246 -0.51 -10.37 -11.45
C ASP A 246 -0.59 -11.09 -10.09
N ASN A 247 -0.80 -10.29 -9.03
CA ASN A 247 -0.85 -10.76 -7.65
C ASN A 247 -2.24 -10.59 -7.05
N GLN A 248 -3.00 -11.68 -7.03
CA GLN A 248 -4.36 -11.70 -6.53
C GLN A 248 -4.51 -11.34 -5.04
N ALA A 249 -3.44 -11.48 -4.24
CA ALA A 249 -3.48 -11.11 -2.82
C ALA A 249 -3.51 -9.60 -2.58
N LEU A 250 -3.06 -8.80 -3.55
CA LEU A 250 -3.04 -7.34 -3.48
C LEU A 250 -4.30 -6.70 -4.08
N ILE A 251 -4.99 -7.40 -4.98
CA ILE A 251 -6.25 -6.97 -5.58
C ILE A 251 -7.39 -7.08 -4.56
#